data_e7fde8062028ce1e0581a51b76ad2e85
#
_entry.id   e7fde8062028ce1e0581a51b76ad2e85
#
_cell.length_a   1.000
_cell.length_b   1.000
_cell.length_c   1.000
_cell.angle_alpha   90.00
_cell.angle_beta   90.00
_cell.angle_gamma   90.00
#
_symmetry.space_group_name_H-M   'P 1'
#
loop_
_entity.id
_entity.type
_entity.pdbx_description
1 polymer ?
#
loop_
_entity_poly.entity_id
_entity_poly.type
_entity_poly.pdbx_seq_one_letter_code
_entity_poly.pdbx_strand_id
1 'polypeptide(L)'
;MEEEKLRQIVSTAFEAHANDSQATSPQKANSAKKSGSTSGKSRDSILQMMHFLKSRYVFRYNAVMKFTEYRANNSWVGDFNPVDARVQKRMTLEVQLEDIRVSIKDVKNFLESDYIKSYNPIETFLYDCVGKWDGKDRIRALARTVPTDNPHWENWFYTWFLGMVNQWRGVYRQQYGNSTMPLLI
;
A
#
# COMPACT_ATOMS: atom_id res chain seq x y z
N MET A 1 10.72 -13.99 28.60
CA MET A 1 10.99 -15.14 27.71
C MET A 1 9.94 -15.32 26.59
N GLU A 2 8.65 -15.18 26.87
CA GLU A 2 7.60 -15.30 25.83
C GLU A 2 7.48 -14.05 24.93
N GLU A 3 7.64 -12.86 25.46
CA GLU A 3 7.62 -11.63 24.67
C GLU A 3 8.76 -11.54 23.64
N GLU A 4 9.92 -12.07 23.99
CA GLU A 4 11.09 -12.11 23.10
C GLU A 4 10.88 -13.08 21.93
N LYS A 5 10.21 -14.21 22.17
CA LYS A 5 9.82 -15.16 21.13
C LYS A 5 8.74 -14.59 20.19
N LEU A 6 7.79 -13.84 20.72
CA LEU A 6 6.77 -13.15 19.91
C LEU A 6 7.39 -12.05 19.04
N ARG A 7 8.34 -11.28 19.55
CA ARG A 7 9.07 -10.28 18.76
C ARG A 7 9.90 -10.92 17.65
N GLN A 8 10.54 -12.07 17.93
CA GLN A 8 11.30 -12.80 16.93
C GLN A 8 10.42 -13.42 15.84
N ILE A 9 9.25 -13.97 16.19
CA ILE A 9 8.29 -14.51 15.22
C ILE A 9 7.72 -13.40 14.32
N VAL A 10 7.45 -12.23 14.88
CA VAL A 10 6.97 -11.07 14.11
C VAL A 10 8.06 -10.53 13.19
N SER A 11 9.31 -10.44 13.67
CA SER A 11 10.45 -9.98 12.87
C SER A 11 10.77 -10.94 11.71
N THR A 12 10.79 -12.25 11.95
CA THR A 12 11.04 -13.26 10.89
C THR A 12 9.92 -13.34 9.86
N ALA A 13 8.66 -13.10 10.25
CA ALA A 13 7.56 -13.02 9.29
C ALA A 13 7.65 -11.77 8.40
N PHE A 14 8.19 -10.68 8.92
CA PHE A 14 8.42 -9.44 8.15
C PHE A 14 9.58 -9.57 7.16
N GLU A 15 10.67 -10.23 7.55
CA GLU A 15 11.84 -10.44 6.68
C GLU A 15 11.54 -11.45 5.56
N ALA A 16 10.68 -12.44 5.80
CA ALA A 16 10.26 -13.39 4.77
C ALA A 16 9.44 -12.73 3.65
N HIS A 17 8.66 -11.67 3.94
CA HIS A 17 7.91 -10.92 2.93
C HIS A 17 8.77 -9.97 2.09
N ALA A 18 9.91 -9.52 2.62
CA ALA A 18 10.83 -8.63 1.90
C ALA A 18 11.65 -9.37 0.82
N ASN A 19 11.85 -10.68 0.96
CA ASN A 19 12.71 -11.46 0.07
C ASN A 19 11.97 -12.19 -1.07
N ASP A 20 10.63 -12.25 -1.07
CA ASP A 20 9.85 -12.98 -2.09
C ASP A 20 9.54 -12.15 -3.34
N SER A 21 10.08 -10.93 -3.45
CA SER A 21 9.92 -10.03 -4.62
C SER A 21 11.01 -10.17 -5.68
N GLN A 22 11.94 -11.15 -5.54
CA GLN A 22 13.00 -11.39 -6.52
C GLN A 22 12.99 -12.84 -6.99
N ALA A 23 12.11 -13.18 -7.93
CA ALA A 23 12.35 -14.34 -8.81
C ALA A 23 11.53 -14.24 -10.09
N THR A 24 12.26 -14.11 -11.18
CA THR A 24 12.16 -14.70 -12.51
C THR A 24 11.21 -14.09 -13.53
N SER A 25 11.85 -13.43 -14.49
CA SER A 25 11.37 -13.37 -15.89
C SER A 25 12.44 -13.93 -16.82
N PRO A 26 12.10 -14.79 -17.78
CA PRO A 26 13.08 -15.39 -18.68
C PRO A 26 13.43 -14.43 -19.83
N GLN A 27 14.73 -14.30 -20.07
CA GLN A 27 15.31 -13.65 -21.25
C GLN A 27 14.88 -14.35 -22.55
N LYS A 28 14.34 -13.59 -23.49
CA LYS A 28 14.39 -13.93 -24.92
C LYS A 28 15.24 -12.88 -25.64
N ALA A 29 16.38 -13.33 -26.10
CA ALA A 29 17.21 -12.63 -27.08
C ALA A 29 16.46 -12.57 -28.41
N ASN A 30 16.43 -11.38 -29.03
CA ASN A 30 16.59 -11.29 -30.48
C ASN A 30 16.84 -9.86 -30.98
N SER A 31 17.91 -9.80 -31.74
CA SER A 31 18.21 -8.99 -32.90
C SER A 31 18.28 -7.46 -32.81
N ALA A 32 19.50 -7.01 -33.00
CA ALA A 32 19.91 -5.65 -33.31
C ALA A 32 19.12 -5.06 -34.49
N LYS A 33 18.54 -3.86 -34.27
CA LYS A 33 18.36 -2.86 -35.30
C LYS A 33 18.87 -1.50 -34.80
N LYS A 34 19.95 -1.03 -35.40
CA LYS A 34 20.45 0.32 -35.29
C LYS A 34 19.32 1.30 -35.66
N SER A 35 18.88 2.13 -34.72
CA SER A 35 18.21 3.39 -35.03
C SER A 35 18.72 4.44 -34.04
N GLY A 36 19.22 5.56 -34.67
CA GLY A 36 20.08 6.52 -34.01
C GLY A 36 19.39 7.42 -32.98
N SER A 37 20.17 7.88 -32.04
CA SER A 37 20.21 9.18 -31.32
C SER A 37 18.96 9.81 -30.68
N THR A 38 17.78 9.20 -30.69
CA THR A 38 16.58 9.74 -30.03
C THR A 38 16.41 9.18 -28.59
N SER A 39 17.10 8.12 -28.24
CA SER A 39 16.96 7.41 -26.95
C SER A 39 17.54 8.19 -25.75
N GLY A 40 18.64 8.94 -25.95
CA GLY A 40 19.29 9.68 -24.85
C GLY A 40 18.45 10.85 -24.32
N LYS A 41 17.87 11.64 -25.22
CA LYS A 41 17.08 12.84 -24.89
C LYS A 41 15.77 12.47 -24.13
N SER A 42 15.16 11.35 -24.48
CA SER A 42 13.96 10.86 -23.81
C SER A 42 14.24 10.37 -22.38
N ARG A 43 15.37 9.69 -22.16
CA ARG A 43 15.78 9.20 -20.84
C ARG A 43 16.07 10.33 -19.87
N ASP A 44 16.82 11.33 -20.30
CA ASP A 44 17.19 12.48 -19.48
C ASP A 44 15.95 13.28 -19.08
N SER A 45 15.00 13.48 -19.99
CA SER A 45 13.73 14.16 -19.69
C SER A 45 12.90 13.40 -18.64
N ILE A 46 12.86 12.07 -18.70
CA ILE A 46 12.14 11.26 -17.72
C ILE A 46 12.81 11.36 -16.34
N LEU A 47 14.13 11.30 -16.27
CA LEU A 47 14.86 11.45 -15.01
C LEU A 47 14.66 12.84 -14.40
N GLN A 48 14.71 13.89 -15.20
CA GLN A 48 14.44 15.27 -14.78
C GLN A 48 13.00 15.41 -14.24
N MET A 49 12.01 14.87 -14.95
CA MET A 49 10.61 14.82 -14.49
C MET A 49 10.48 14.13 -13.13
N MET A 50 11.07 12.95 -12.98
CA MET A 50 11.00 12.19 -11.71
C MET A 50 11.64 12.97 -10.57
N HIS A 51 12.79 13.59 -10.82
CA HIS A 51 13.48 14.43 -9.84
C HIS A 51 12.62 15.64 -9.46
N PHE A 52 12.07 16.35 -10.44
CA PHE A 52 11.20 17.50 -10.24
C PHE A 52 9.96 17.14 -9.43
N LEU A 53 9.25 16.08 -9.80
CA LEU A 53 8.05 15.65 -9.08
C LEU A 53 8.37 15.22 -7.64
N LYS A 54 9.46 14.50 -7.43
CA LYS A 54 9.89 14.08 -6.07
C LYS A 54 10.41 15.25 -5.22
N SER A 55 10.89 16.33 -5.80
CA SER A 55 11.27 17.52 -5.04
C SER A 55 10.06 18.32 -4.54
N ARG A 56 8.96 18.31 -5.28
CA ARG A 56 7.72 19.04 -4.95
C ARG A 56 6.71 18.23 -4.13
N TYR A 57 6.69 16.91 -4.34
CA TYR A 57 5.68 16.01 -3.79
C TYR A 57 6.28 14.78 -3.13
N VAL A 58 5.68 14.37 -2.05
CA VAL A 58 5.87 13.05 -1.47
C VAL A 58 4.77 12.14 -2.00
N PHE A 59 5.15 11.00 -2.58
CA PHE A 59 4.23 10.02 -3.13
C PHE A 59 4.25 8.73 -2.32
N ARG A 60 3.10 8.05 -2.27
CA ARG A 60 2.98 6.67 -1.80
C ARG A 60 1.88 5.95 -2.57
N TYR A 61 2.05 4.66 -2.81
CA TYR A 61 1.00 3.82 -3.39
C TYR A 61 0.20 3.16 -2.28
N ASN A 62 -1.08 3.48 -2.16
CA ASN A 62 -1.97 2.86 -1.18
C ASN A 62 -2.34 1.45 -1.66
N ALA A 63 -1.75 0.42 -1.00
CA ALA A 63 -1.93 -0.97 -1.38
C ALA A 63 -3.36 -1.50 -1.15
N VAL A 64 -4.12 -0.87 -0.25
CA VAL A 64 -5.52 -1.23 0.04
C VAL A 64 -6.45 -0.60 -0.96
N MET A 65 -6.31 0.70 -1.19
CA MET A 65 -7.18 1.48 -2.08
C MET A 65 -6.79 1.39 -3.56
N LYS A 66 -5.61 0.82 -3.87
CA LYS A 66 -5.09 0.57 -5.23
C LYS A 66 -4.91 1.83 -6.07
N PHE A 67 -4.49 2.94 -5.45
CA PHE A 67 -4.14 4.17 -6.14
C PHE A 67 -2.94 4.87 -5.48
N THR A 68 -2.29 5.72 -6.25
CA THR A 68 -1.21 6.56 -5.74
C THR A 68 -1.77 7.79 -5.04
N GLU A 69 -1.20 8.10 -3.90
CA GLU A 69 -1.48 9.28 -3.10
C GLU A 69 -0.28 10.23 -3.12
N TYR A 70 -0.55 11.52 -3.00
CA TYR A 70 0.48 12.54 -2.93
C TYR A 70 0.22 13.56 -1.83
N ARG A 71 1.28 14.19 -1.39
CA ARG A 71 1.29 15.33 -0.47
C ARG A 71 2.36 16.31 -0.93
N ALA A 72 2.13 17.63 -0.78
CA ALA A 72 3.17 18.61 -1.04
C ALA A 72 4.34 18.45 -0.05
N ASN A 73 5.57 18.56 -0.55
CA ASN A 73 6.78 18.32 0.25
C ASN A 73 6.99 19.39 1.34
N ASN A 74 6.48 20.60 1.13
CA ASN A 74 6.53 21.71 2.10
C ASN A 74 5.46 21.63 3.20
N SER A 75 4.56 20.66 3.14
CA SER A 75 3.50 20.48 4.14
C SER A 75 3.93 19.41 5.16
N TRP A 76 4.32 19.83 6.36
CA TRP A 76 4.61 18.94 7.49
C TRP A 76 3.36 18.30 8.08
N VAL A 77 2.22 18.99 7.93
CA VAL A 77 0.91 18.56 8.43
C VAL A 77 -0.07 18.63 7.27
N GLY A 78 -0.34 17.50 6.66
CA GLY A 78 -1.33 17.43 5.59
C GLY A 78 -1.64 15.98 5.22
N ASP A 79 -2.91 15.72 4.96
CA ASP A 79 -3.35 14.41 4.51
C ASP A 79 -2.83 14.13 3.11
N PHE A 80 -2.56 12.86 2.86
CA PHE A 80 -2.31 12.39 1.51
C PHE A 80 -3.61 12.41 0.72
N ASN A 81 -3.55 12.98 -0.49
CA ASN A 81 -4.68 13.06 -1.40
C ASN A 81 -4.49 12.10 -2.56
N PRO A 82 -5.56 11.51 -3.10
CA PRO A 82 -5.47 10.64 -4.26
C PRO A 82 -5.01 11.41 -5.50
N VAL A 83 -4.19 10.75 -6.33
CA VAL A 83 -3.80 11.26 -7.63
C VAL A 83 -4.89 10.94 -8.65
N ASP A 84 -5.80 11.86 -8.87
CA ASP A 84 -6.82 11.78 -9.91
C ASP A 84 -6.34 12.29 -11.28
N ALA A 85 -7.18 12.22 -12.29
CA ALA A 85 -6.87 12.67 -13.65
C ALA A 85 -6.58 14.20 -13.72
N ARG A 86 -7.18 15.00 -12.85
CA ARG A 86 -6.92 16.46 -12.80
C ARG A 86 -5.54 16.74 -12.20
N VAL A 87 -5.20 16.04 -11.14
CA VAL A 87 -3.87 16.12 -10.51
C VAL A 87 -2.77 15.68 -11.48
N GLN A 88 -2.97 14.56 -12.21
CA GLN A 88 -2.02 14.12 -13.23
C GLN A 88 -1.79 15.19 -14.32
N LYS A 89 -2.87 15.82 -14.83
CA LYS A 89 -2.77 16.90 -15.79
C LYS A 89 -2.02 18.11 -15.24
N ARG A 90 -2.35 18.52 -13.99
CA ARG A 90 -1.65 19.61 -13.32
C ARG A 90 -0.17 19.31 -13.17
N MET A 91 0.22 18.14 -12.66
CA MET A 91 1.61 17.73 -12.51
C MET A 91 2.34 17.70 -13.86
N THR A 92 1.67 17.26 -14.93
CA THR A 92 2.24 17.28 -16.28
C THR A 92 2.53 18.71 -16.74
N LEU A 93 1.60 19.63 -16.54
CA LEU A 93 1.79 21.05 -16.89
C LEU A 93 2.92 21.69 -16.07
N GLU A 94 3.00 21.39 -14.77
CA GLU A 94 4.08 21.88 -13.92
C GLU A 94 5.46 21.44 -14.42
N VAL A 95 5.58 20.16 -14.84
CA VAL A 95 6.83 19.64 -15.41
C VAL A 95 7.15 20.32 -16.76
N GLN A 96 6.14 20.53 -17.60
CA GLN A 96 6.33 21.18 -18.91
C GLN A 96 6.72 22.66 -18.80
N LEU A 97 6.23 23.36 -17.76
CA LEU A 97 6.61 24.75 -17.46
C LEU A 97 8.08 24.92 -17.06
N GLU A 98 8.74 23.83 -16.64
CA GLU A 98 10.19 23.78 -16.38
C GLU A 98 10.99 23.35 -17.63
N ASP A 99 10.40 23.51 -18.81
CA ASP A 99 11.01 23.13 -20.10
C ASP A 99 11.39 21.64 -20.24
N ILE A 100 10.83 20.77 -19.35
CA ILE A 100 11.05 19.32 -19.41
C ILE A 100 10.06 18.70 -20.40
N ARG A 101 10.57 18.13 -21.48
CA ARG A 101 9.74 17.55 -22.55
C ARG A 101 9.21 16.17 -22.19
N VAL A 102 8.03 16.14 -21.58
CA VAL A 102 7.30 14.91 -21.21
C VAL A 102 5.84 14.98 -21.59
N SER A 103 5.24 13.82 -21.76
CA SER A 103 3.80 13.65 -22.00
C SER A 103 3.08 13.28 -20.71
N ILE A 104 1.76 13.43 -20.71
CA ILE A 104 0.91 12.94 -19.61
C ILE A 104 1.08 11.42 -19.36
N LYS A 105 1.38 10.66 -20.42
CA LYS A 105 1.65 9.22 -20.34
C LYS A 105 2.91 8.93 -19.53
N ASP A 106 3.95 9.74 -19.66
CA ASP A 106 5.21 9.58 -18.92
C ASP A 106 4.98 9.83 -17.43
N VAL A 107 4.25 10.89 -17.09
CA VAL A 107 3.85 11.18 -15.70
C VAL A 107 2.99 10.05 -15.13
N LYS A 108 2.01 9.58 -15.90
CA LYS A 108 1.15 8.46 -15.49
C LYS A 108 1.96 7.19 -15.24
N ASN A 109 2.86 6.82 -16.15
CA ASN A 109 3.72 5.65 -16.01
C ASN A 109 4.59 5.73 -14.75
N PHE A 110 5.12 6.91 -14.43
CA PHE A 110 5.86 7.12 -13.19
C PHE A 110 4.97 6.92 -11.95
N LEU A 111 3.77 7.52 -11.94
CA LEU A 111 2.83 7.47 -10.82
C LEU A 111 2.26 6.07 -10.57
N GLU A 112 2.23 5.22 -11.59
CA GLU A 112 1.75 3.83 -11.52
C GLU A 112 2.88 2.79 -11.42
N SER A 113 4.15 3.25 -11.33
CA SER A 113 5.32 2.37 -11.29
C SER A 113 5.79 2.06 -9.86
N ASP A 114 6.62 1.03 -9.73
CA ASP A 114 7.28 0.61 -8.48
C ASP A 114 8.33 1.63 -7.96
N TYR A 115 8.57 2.72 -8.72
CA TYR A 115 9.38 3.85 -8.22
C TYR A 115 8.70 4.62 -7.08
N ILE A 116 7.40 4.37 -6.85
CA ILE A 116 6.63 4.89 -5.72
C ILE A 116 6.48 3.80 -4.67
N LYS A 117 6.91 4.10 -3.45
CA LYS A 117 6.84 3.17 -2.34
C LYS A 117 5.39 2.74 -2.05
N SER A 118 5.19 1.43 -1.94
CA SER A 118 3.94 0.88 -1.45
C SER A 118 3.74 1.20 0.03
N TYR A 119 2.51 1.51 0.40
CA TYR A 119 2.06 1.81 1.75
C TYR A 119 0.77 1.05 2.04
N ASN A 120 0.78 0.26 3.09
CA ASN A 120 -0.40 -0.46 3.56
C ASN A 120 -0.88 0.18 4.88
N PRO A 121 -1.97 0.97 4.87
CA PRO A 121 -2.47 1.64 6.08
C PRO A 121 -2.93 0.67 7.16
N ILE A 122 -3.47 -0.48 6.78
CA ILE A 122 -3.90 -1.52 7.73
C ILE A 122 -2.70 -2.11 8.44
N GLU A 123 -1.66 -2.47 7.69
CA GLU A 123 -0.43 -3.03 8.23
C GLU A 123 0.27 -2.04 9.17
N THR A 124 0.36 -0.78 8.76
CA THR A 124 0.92 0.29 9.61
C THR A 124 0.14 0.43 10.92
N PHE A 125 -1.21 0.47 10.83
CA PHE A 125 -2.06 0.54 12.02
C PHE A 125 -1.87 -0.66 12.95
N LEU A 126 -1.84 -1.87 12.41
CA LEU A 126 -1.64 -3.09 13.19
C LEU A 126 -0.26 -3.12 13.84
N TYR A 127 0.77 -2.63 13.12
CA TYR A 127 2.12 -2.50 13.68
C TYR A 127 2.15 -1.52 14.84
N ASP A 128 1.48 -0.38 14.72
CA ASP A 128 1.38 0.61 15.78
C ASP A 128 0.63 0.11 17.02
N CYS A 129 -0.18 -0.94 16.88
CA CYS A 129 -0.89 -1.58 17.98
C CYS A 129 -0.04 -2.63 18.74
N VAL A 130 1.12 -3.03 18.20
CA VAL A 130 1.97 -4.04 18.84
C VAL A 130 2.45 -3.55 20.20
N GLY A 131 2.29 -4.38 21.23
CA GLY A 131 2.68 -4.08 22.60
C GLY A 131 1.77 -3.11 23.36
N LYS A 132 0.68 -2.63 22.74
CA LYS A 132 -0.28 -1.69 23.37
C LYS A 132 -1.49 -2.37 24.00
N TRP A 133 -1.54 -3.70 23.98
CA TRP A 133 -2.65 -4.44 24.58
C TRP A 133 -2.56 -4.42 26.10
N ASP A 134 -3.63 -3.98 26.74
CA ASP A 134 -3.76 -3.87 28.20
C ASP A 134 -4.41 -5.10 28.88
N GLY A 135 -4.56 -6.20 28.16
CA GLY A 135 -5.16 -7.46 28.65
C GLY A 135 -6.69 -7.49 28.64
N LYS A 136 -7.38 -6.41 28.22
CA LYS A 136 -8.85 -6.35 28.24
C LYS A 136 -9.44 -6.90 26.94
N ASP A 137 -10.41 -7.80 27.09
CA ASP A 137 -11.18 -8.36 25.97
C ASP A 137 -12.26 -7.38 25.48
N ARG A 138 -11.85 -6.48 24.57
CA ARG A 138 -12.76 -5.48 24.00
C ARG A 138 -13.70 -6.06 22.95
N ILE A 139 -13.32 -7.19 22.34
CA ILE A 139 -14.16 -7.82 21.31
C ILE A 139 -15.42 -8.38 21.94
N ARG A 140 -15.29 -9.12 23.06
CA ARG A 140 -16.46 -9.60 23.77
C ARG A 140 -17.26 -8.48 24.43
N ALA A 141 -16.57 -7.44 24.93
CA ALA A 141 -17.26 -6.26 25.44
C ALA A 141 -18.11 -5.58 24.35
N LEU A 142 -17.59 -5.47 23.12
CA LEU A 142 -18.34 -4.96 21.98
C LEU A 142 -19.51 -5.89 21.61
N ALA A 143 -19.30 -7.21 21.59
CA ALA A 143 -20.38 -8.16 21.30
C ALA A 143 -21.57 -8.01 22.26
N ARG A 144 -21.30 -7.75 23.55
CA ARG A 144 -22.34 -7.57 24.58
C ARG A 144 -23.16 -6.29 24.44
N THR A 145 -22.72 -5.32 23.63
CA THR A 145 -23.53 -4.11 23.35
C THR A 145 -24.71 -4.38 22.42
N VAL A 146 -24.70 -5.52 21.73
CA VAL A 146 -25.80 -5.95 20.86
C VAL A 146 -26.80 -6.75 21.69
N PRO A 147 -28.04 -6.27 21.87
CA PRO A 147 -29.06 -7.03 22.57
C PRO A 147 -29.45 -8.26 21.76
N THR A 148 -29.34 -9.44 22.36
CA THR A 148 -29.67 -10.71 21.71
C THR A 148 -29.97 -11.80 22.75
N ASP A 149 -30.91 -12.68 22.44
CA ASP A 149 -31.24 -13.86 23.25
C ASP A 149 -30.38 -15.08 22.87
N ASN A 150 -29.49 -14.95 21.90
CA ASN A 150 -28.65 -16.05 21.44
C ASN A 150 -27.47 -16.28 22.39
N PRO A 151 -27.42 -17.42 23.12
CA PRO A 151 -26.35 -17.68 24.09
C PRO A 151 -24.96 -17.86 23.43
N HIS A 152 -24.91 -18.12 22.14
CA HIS A 152 -23.66 -18.33 21.39
C HIS A 152 -23.14 -17.07 20.70
N TRP A 153 -23.90 -15.96 20.71
CA TRP A 153 -23.58 -14.73 20.00
C TRP A 153 -22.17 -14.21 20.28
N GLU A 154 -21.81 -14.11 21.56
CA GLU A 154 -20.52 -13.55 21.99
C GLU A 154 -19.33 -14.34 21.42
N ASN A 155 -19.42 -15.69 21.43
CA ASN A 155 -18.38 -16.55 20.89
C ASN A 155 -18.33 -16.51 19.35
N TRP A 156 -19.46 -16.48 18.69
CA TRP A 156 -19.52 -16.37 17.23
C TRP A 156 -18.97 -15.03 16.74
N PHE A 157 -19.37 -13.93 17.41
CA PHE A 157 -18.85 -12.60 17.10
C PHE A 157 -17.33 -12.52 17.30
N TYR A 158 -16.82 -13.07 18.40
CA TYR A 158 -15.39 -13.12 18.68
C TYR A 158 -14.62 -13.88 17.59
N THR A 159 -15.08 -15.06 17.21
CA THR A 159 -14.44 -15.87 16.16
C THR A 159 -14.48 -15.18 14.80
N TRP A 160 -15.62 -14.60 14.45
CA TRP A 160 -15.78 -13.83 13.22
C TRP A 160 -14.83 -12.62 13.18
N PHE A 161 -14.76 -11.87 14.27
CA PHE A 161 -13.89 -10.68 14.35
C PHE A 161 -12.42 -11.03 14.20
N LEU A 162 -11.95 -12.09 14.85
CA LEU A 162 -10.59 -12.59 14.69
C LEU A 162 -10.32 -13.06 13.25
N GLY A 163 -11.27 -13.72 12.61
CA GLY A 163 -11.20 -14.12 11.21
C GLY A 163 -11.04 -12.90 10.27
N MET A 164 -11.80 -11.84 10.51
CA MET A 164 -11.72 -10.57 9.77
C MET A 164 -10.33 -9.92 9.91
N VAL A 165 -9.82 -9.80 11.14
CA VAL A 165 -8.48 -9.21 11.39
C VAL A 165 -7.38 -10.07 10.75
N ASN A 166 -7.51 -11.38 10.81
CA ASN A 166 -6.57 -12.30 10.19
C ASN A 166 -6.52 -12.14 8.67
N GLN A 167 -7.68 -11.92 8.05
CA GLN A 167 -7.78 -11.60 6.62
C GLN A 167 -7.10 -10.27 6.28
N TRP A 168 -7.26 -9.23 7.11
CA TRP A 168 -6.57 -7.94 6.93
C TRP A 168 -5.05 -8.07 7.00
N ARG A 169 -4.55 -8.99 7.82
CA ARG A 169 -3.12 -9.28 7.94
C ARG A 169 -2.54 -10.04 6.75
N GLY A 170 -3.39 -10.62 5.89
CA GLY A 170 -2.93 -11.40 4.73
C GLY A 170 -2.10 -12.64 5.08
N VAL A 171 -2.17 -13.11 6.33
CA VAL A 171 -1.36 -14.24 6.85
C VAL A 171 -1.64 -15.53 6.10
N TYR A 172 -2.87 -15.68 5.62
CA TYR A 172 -3.25 -16.77 4.75
C TYR A 172 -3.52 -16.22 3.37
N ARG A 173 -2.85 -16.75 2.35
CA ARG A 173 -3.27 -16.63 0.94
C ARG A 173 -4.62 -17.35 0.77
N GLN A 174 -5.62 -16.88 1.47
CA GLN A 174 -6.96 -17.42 1.29
C GLN A 174 -7.46 -16.96 -0.07
N GLN A 175 -7.68 -17.93 -0.94
CA GLN A 175 -8.29 -17.73 -2.25
C GLN A 175 -9.73 -17.19 -2.12
N TYR A 176 -10.31 -17.31 -0.93
CA TYR A 176 -11.66 -16.87 -0.58
C TYR A 176 -11.60 -16.04 0.70
N GLY A 177 -12.22 -14.88 0.69
CA GLY A 177 -12.39 -14.04 1.87
C GLY A 177 -13.28 -14.72 2.94
N ASN A 178 -13.35 -14.11 4.12
CA ASN A 178 -14.30 -14.54 5.14
C ASN A 178 -15.73 -14.36 4.58
N SER A 179 -16.37 -15.47 4.25
CA SER A 179 -17.72 -15.50 3.64
C SER A 179 -18.84 -15.38 4.69
N THR A 180 -18.50 -15.39 5.97
CA THR A 180 -19.48 -15.23 7.06
C THR A 180 -19.61 -13.77 7.45
N MET A 181 -20.84 -13.29 7.57
CA MET A 181 -21.20 -11.96 8.02
C MET A 181 -22.25 -12.08 9.12
N PRO A 182 -22.06 -11.42 10.28
CA PRO A 182 -23.11 -11.36 11.28
C PRO A 182 -24.28 -10.53 10.74
N LEU A 183 -25.47 -11.10 10.73
CA LEU A 183 -26.70 -10.43 10.37
C LEU A 183 -27.45 -10.03 11.64
N LEU A 184 -27.64 -8.74 11.83
CA LEU A 184 -28.47 -8.17 12.90
C LEU A 184 -29.87 -7.95 12.34
N ILE A 185 -30.89 -8.60 12.92
CA ILE A 185 -32.29 -8.53 12.53
C ILE A 185 -33.06 -7.82 13.65
#